data_88506eeba0062c8a7f7165c73a549510
#
_entry.id   88506eeba0062c8a7f7165c73a549510
#
_cell.length_a   1.000
_cell.length_b   1.000
_cell.length_c   1.000
_cell.angle_alpha   90.00
_cell.angle_beta   90.00
_cell.angle_gamma   90.00
#
_symmetry.space_group_name_H-M   'P 1'
#
loop_
_entity.id
_entity.type
_entity.pdbx_description
1 polymer ?
#
loop_
_entity_poly.entity_id
_entity_poly.type
_entity_poly.pdbx_seq_one_letter_code
_entity_poly.pdbx_strand_id
1 'polypeptide(L)'
;MKKRTFTGIATAALITTAGISVTNNLKPDNPLKTGEGTVQAATYQQEFLDKAIPAATTASSKYGTYTSVMLAQATVESAWGQSGLAQEPNNNLFGIKGSYNGQSVNMNTGEYGNGGYYTTNAGFRKYPSYTESFEDNGALLRNQMGNYYSGTWVENSNNYAQATQNGLQGKYATDPNYAKTLNSVIATNGFDKYDPVTQVVNENRTVAQTTPVMSAPVDPSVGTQVDTARVGQNVNVTKYITYNNGVKRAFIGNGWINALAFSPITNNTTANNATANTNNSNKQTTTTNNQASQPVKTPVAQTQQAQPQAPAAPVKA
;
A
#
# COMPACT_ATOMS: atom_id res chain seq x y z
N MET A 1 -34.95 -8.69 -6.33
CA MET A 1 -33.50 -8.62 -6.03
C MET A 1 -32.80 -9.80 -6.69
N LYS A 2 -32.17 -9.62 -7.84
CA LYS A 2 -31.43 -10.68 -8.52
C LYS A 2 -30.03 -10.75 -7.90
N LYS A 3 -29.71 -11.86 -7.25
CA LYS A 3 -28.37 -12.19 -6.76
C LYS A 3 -27.43 -12.23 -7.96
N ARG A 4 -26.52 -11.23 -8.06
CA ARG A 4 -25.40 -11.32 -8.98
C ARG A 4 -24.43 -12.35 -8.43
N THR A 5 -24.38 -13.50 -9.06
CA THR A 5 -23.35 -14.51 -8.83
C THR A 5 -22.04 -13.96 -9.40
N PHE A 6 -21.20 -13.41 -8.54
CA PHE A 6 -19.82 -13.15 -8.90
C PHE A 6 -19.06 -14.46 -8.91
N THR A 7 -18.69 -14.93 -10.08
CA THR A 7 -17.77 -16.04 -10.25
C THR A 7 -16.41 -15.58 -9.73
N GLY A 8 -15.91 -16.29 -8.71
CA GLY A 8 -14.74 -15.91 -7.94
C GLY A 8 -13.53 -15.58 -8.80
N ILE A 9 -12.91 -14.47 -8.45
CA ILE A 9 -11.54 -14.15 -8.77
C ILE A 9 -10.66 -15.07 -7.91
N ALA A 10 -9.68 -15.64 -8.54
CA ALA A 10 -8.64 -16.47 -7.98
C ALA A 10 -8.91 -17.96 -8.05
N THR A 11 -8.52 -18.45 -9.14
CA THR A 11 -7.88 -19.74 -9.11
C THR A 11 -6.47 -19.49 -8.59
N ALA A 12 -6.26 -19.81 -7.31
CA ALA A 12 -4.92 -20.07 -6.87
C ALA A 12 -4.37 -21.10 -7.85
N ALA A 13 -3.42 -20.69 -8.69
CA ALA A 13 -2.65 -21.64 -9.45
C ALA A 13 -2.06 -22.59 -8.42
N LEU A 14 -2.53 -23.84 -8.39
CA LEU A 14 -1.89 -24.88 -7.62
C LEU A 14 -0.52 -25.04 -8.22
N ILE A 15 0.43 -24.27 -7.73
CA ILE A 15 1.83 -24.55 -7.95
C ILE A 15 2.04 -25.85 -7.20
N THR A 16 2.09 -26.96 -7.94
CA THR A 16 2.70 -28.18 -7.45
C THR A 16 4.09 -27.77 -7.03
N THR A 17 4.26 -27.52 -5.76
CA THR A 17 5.57 -27.41 -5.14
C THR A 17 6.21 -28.76 -5.34
N ALA A 18 7.07 -28.87 -6.36
CA ALA A 18 8.13 -29.81 -6.35
C ALA A 18 8.84 -29.58 -5.02
N GLY A 19 8.62 -30.47 -4.06
CA GLY A 19 9.01 -30.29 -2.69
C GLY A 19 10.51 -30.00 -2.59
N ILE A 20 10.82 -28.79 -2.11
CA ILE A 20 12.10 -28.55 -1.46
C ILE A 20 11.81 -28.79 0.02
N SER A 21 11.86 -30.05 0.42
CA SER A 21 11.99 -30.42 1.81
C SER A 21 13.36 -29.97 2.28
N VAL A 22 13.42 -28.87 3.00
CA VAL A 22 14.60 -28.54 3.81
C VAL A 22 14.53 -29.41 5.05
N THR A 23 14.99 -30.64 4.93
CA THR A 23 15.31 -31.47 6.10
C THR A 23 16.69 -31.04 6.59
N ASN A 24 16.71 -30.32 7.72
CA ASN A 24 17.91 -30.14 8.53
C ASN A 24 18.36 -31.51 9.06
N ASN A 25 19.19 -32.21 8.28
CA ASN A 25 20.04 -33.31 8.74
C ASN A 25 21.47 -32.95 8.40
N LEU A 26 22.09 -32.16 9.28
CA LEU A 26 23.55 -32.00 9.30
C LEU A 26 24.19 -33.31 9.78
N LYS A 27 24.66 -34.13 8.85
CA LYS A 27 25.76 -35.04 9.12
C LYS A 27 27.09 -34.35 8.72
N PRO A 28 28.08 -34.29 9.60
CA PRO A 28 29.40 -33.81 9.23
C PRO A 28 30.09 -34.91 8.42
N ASP A 29 30.71 -34.55 7.32
CA ASP A 29 31.65 -35.29 6.46
C ASP A 29 31.16 -35.49 5.01
N ASN A 30 31.03 -34.35 4.31
CA ASN A 30 31.31 -34.32 2.86
C ASN A 30 31.57 -32.86 2.43
N PRO A 31 32.65 -32.58 1.65
CA PRO A 31 32.85 -31.21 1.18
C PRO A 31 31.72 -30.87 0.22
N LEU A 32 30.85 -29.95 0.70
CA LEU A 32 29.74 -29.39 -0.05
C LEU A 32 30.26 -28.80 -1.37
N LYS A 33 29.89 -29.43 -2.47
CA LYS A 33 29.73 -28.70 -3.74
C LYS A 33 28.73 -27.62 -3.46
N THR A 34 29.16 -26.38 -3.35
CA THR A 34 28.34 -25.19 -3.28
C THR A 34 27.52 -25.14 -4.55
N GLY A 35 26.28 -25.65 -4.47
CA GLY A 35 25.40 -25.73 -5.63
C GLY A 35 25.01 -24.35 -6.12
N GLU A 36 25.28 -24.08 -7.38
CA GLU A 36 24.82 -22.88 -8.11
C GLU A 36 23.34 -22.57 -7.91
N GLY A 37 22.52 -23.58 -7.56
CA GLY A 37 21.08 -23.44 -7.33
C GLY A 37 20.67 -22.63 -6.09
N THR A 38 21.47 -22.58 -5.02
CA THR A 38 21.13 -21.81 -3.81
C THR A 38 21.42 -20.32 -3.98
N VAL A 39 22.47 -19.97 -4.72
CA VAL A 39 22.83 -18.59 -5.04
C VAL A 39 21.79 -17.98 -5.99
N GLN A 40 21.36 -18.73 -7.01
CA GLN A 40 20.37 -18.28 -7.97
C GLN A 40 18.99 -18.08 -7.33
N ALA A 41 18.55 -18.96 -6.42
CA ALA A 41 17.30 -18.82 -5.70
C ALA A 41 17.28 -17.56 -4.80
N ALA A 42 18.39 -17.28 -4.11
CA ALA A 42 18.52 -16.06 -3.30
C ALA A 42 18.50 -14.80 -4.17
N THR A 43 19.02 -14.85 -5.40
CA THR A 43 19.10 -13.69 -6.29
C THR A 43 17.73 -13.27 -6.81
N TYR A 44 16.90 -14.17 -7.36
CA TYR A 44 15.58 -13.78 -7.90
C TYR A 44 14.60 -13.32 -6.82
N GLN A 45 14.67 -13.89 -5.63
CA GLN A 45 13.86 -13.43 -4.51
C GLN A 45 14.26 -12.02 -4.08
N GLN A 46 15.55 -11.72 -4.02
CA GLN A 46 16.03 -10.38 -3.72
C GLN A 46 15.61 -9.37 -4.79
N GLU A 47 15.79 -9.72 -6.08
CA GLU A 47 15.37 -8.88 -7.20
C GLU A 47 13.85 -8.58 -7.17
N PHE A 48 13.05 -9.60 -6.83
CA PHE A 48 11.61 -9.42 -6.61
C PHE A 48 11.33 -8.45 -5.47
N LEU A 49 11.97 -8.62 -4.31
CA LEU A 49 11.77 -7.78 -3.13
C LEU A 49 12.21 -6.34 -3.35
N ASP A 50 13.30 -6.12 -4.07
CA ASP A 50 13.79 -4.77 -4.40
C ASP A 50 12.77 -3.95 -5.18
N LYS A 51 11.96 -4.61 -6.02
CA LYS A 51 10.85 -3.98 -6.77
C LYS A 51 9.54 -3.98 -5.98
N ALA A 52 9.23 -5.07 -5.28
CA ALA A 52 7.94 -5.28 -4.63
C ALA A 52 7.77 -4.45 -3.35
N ILE A 53 8.82 -4.31 -2.51
CA ILE A 53 8.72 -3.59 -1.24
C ILE A 53 8.32 -2.12 -1.43
N PRO A 54 9.00 -1.32 -2.27
CA PRO A 54 8.59 0.07 -2.48
C PRO A 54 7.20 0.19 -3.10
N ALA A 55 6.84 -0.69 -4.05
CA ALA A 55 5.52 -0.71 -4.68
C ALA A 55 4.41 -1.05 -3.68
N ALA A 56 4.60 -2.10 -2.87
CA ALA A 56 3.67 -2.50 -1.82
C ALA A 56 3.49 -1.42 -0.76
N THR A 57 4.57 -0.78 -0.32
CA THR A 57 4.53 0.29 0.68
C THR A 57 3.78 1.51 0.17
N THR A 58 3.98 1.89 -1.10
CA THR A 58 3.25 2.97 -1.76
C THR A 58 1.76 2.65 -1.83
N ALA A 59 1.39 1.48 -2.32
CA ALA A 59 0.01 1.05 -2.39
C ALA A 59 -0.65 0.95 -1.01
N SER A 60 0.06 0.39 -0.02
CA SER A 60 -0.39 0.29 1.37
C SER A 60 -0.76 1.66 1.95
N SER A 61 0.12 2.66 1.81
CA SER A 61 -0.12 4.02 2.33
C SER A 61 -1.22 4.77 1.57
N LYS A 62 -1.45 4.44 0.30
CA LYS A 62 -2.50 5.01 -0.53
C LYS A 62 -3.87 4.43 -0.18
N TYR A 63 -3.96 3.12 -0.03
CA TYR A 63 -5.23 2.41 0.14
C TYR A 63 -5.53 1.96 1.58
N GLY A 64 -4.64 2.22 2.54
CA GLY A 64 -4.85 1.89 3.96
C GLY A 64 -4.88 0.38 4.22
N THR A 65 -3.91 -0.37 3.69
CA THR A 65 -3.78 -1.82 3.85
C THR A 65 -2.45 -2.18 4.54
N TYR A 66 -2.26 -3.46 4.89
CA TYR A 66 -1.00 -3.96 5.42
C TYR A 66 -0.02 -4.25 4.29
N THR A 67 1.18 -3.69 4.37
CA THR A 67 2.24 -3.90 3.36
C THR A 67 2.64 -5.37 3.29
N SER A 68 2.76 -6.03 4.45
CA SER A 68 3.12 -7.44 4.55
C SER A 68 2.10 -8.36 3.86
N VAL A 69 0.79 -8.03 3.99
CA VAL A 69 -0.28 -8.80 3.35
C VAL A 69 -0.19 -8.71 1.83
N MET A 70 0.03 -7.50 1.30
CA MET A 70 0.20 -7.31 -0.15
C MET A 70 1.46 -8.01 -0.67
N LEU A 71 2.58 -7.94 0.06
CA LEU A 71 3.82 -8.66 -0.29
C LEU A 71 3.62 -10.16 -0.29
N ALA A 72 2.95 -10.72 0.72
CA ALA A 72 2.68 -12.15 0.80
C ALA A 72 1.74 -12.62 -0.32
N GLN A 73 0.69 -11.86 -0.64
CA GLN A 73 -0.15 -12.16 -1.80
C GLN A 73 0.67 -12.17 -3.09
N ALA A 74 1.44 -11.12 -3.37
CA ALA A 74 2.28 -11.05 -4.57
C ALA A 74 3.28 -12.21 -4.64
N THR A 75 3.91 -12.57 -3.51
CA THR A 75 4.84 -13.69 -3.41
C THR A 75 4.18 -15.01 -3.78
N VAL A 76 3.00 -15.31 -3.21
CA VAL A 76 2.27 -16.57 -3.42
C VAL A 76 1.70 -16.64 -4.83
N GLU A 77 0.99 -15.59 -5.27
CA GLU A 77 0.27 -15.58 -6.55
C GLU A 77 1.22 -15.56 -7.76
N SER A 78 2.41 -14.97 -7.61
CA SER A 78 3.38 -14.84 -8.70
C SER A 78 4.57 -15.82 -8.63
N ALA A 79 4.64 -16.68 -7.61
CA ALA A 79 5.84 -17.50 -7.34
C ALA A 79 7.11 -16.62 -7.26
N TRP A 80 7.10 -15.58 -6.43
CA TRP A 80 8.19 -14.61 -6.33
C TRP A 80 8.49 -13.90 -7.65
N GLY A 81 7.46 -13.54 -8.41
CA GLY A 81 7.60 -12.89 -9.70
C GLY A 81 8.04 -13.82 -10.85
N GLN A 82 8.18 -15.14 -10.61
CA GLN A 82 8.69 -16.09 -11.61
C GLN A 82 7.59 -16.61 -12.56
N SER A 83 6.30 -16.41 -12.24
CA SER A 83 5.24 -16.82 -13.16
C SER A 83 5.27 -15.99 -14.45
N GLY A 84 4.93 -16.60 -15.59
CA GLY A 84 4.92 -15.88 -16.88
C GLY A 84 3.98 -14.67 -16.92
N LEU A 85 2.94 -14.66 -16.06
CA LEU A 85 2.03 -13.54 -15.91
C LEU A 85 2.67 -12.39 -15.10
N ALA A 86 3.54 -12.71 -14.15
CA ALA A 86 4.22 -11.73 -13.31
C ALA A 86 5.43 -11.07 -13.96
N GLN A 87 6.02 -11.73 -14.97
CA GLN A 87 7.20 -11.20 -15.66
C GLN A 87 6.83 -10.11 -16.67
N GLU A 88 7.81 -9.30 -17.03
CA GLU A 88 7.68 -8.35 -18.12
C GLU A 88 7.32 -9.08 -19.43
N PRO A 89 6.47 -8.49 -20.27
CA PRO A 89 5.89 -7.15 -20.13
C PRO A 89 4.53 -7.13 -19.40
N ASN A 90 4.14 -8.17 -18.68
CA ASN A 90 2.79 -8.32 -18.11
C ASN A 90 2.68 -7.75 -16.69
N ASN A 91 3.68 -7.96 -15.84
CA ASN A 91 3.79 -7.44 -14.46
C ASN A 91 2.55 -7.68 -13.57
N ASN A 92 1.75 -8.71 -13.85
CA ASN A 92 0.55 -9.02 -13.07
C ASN A 92 0.90 -10.00 -11.94
N LEU A 93 1.15 -9.45 -10.76
CA LEU A 93 1.61 -10.19 -9.59
C LEU A 93 0.47 -10.90 -8.83
N PHE A 94 -0.78 -10.55 -9.10
CA PHE A 94 -1.94 -10.99 -8.31
C PHE A 94 -2.93 -11.84 -9.11
N GLY A 95 -2.65 -12.15 -10.36
CA GLY A 95 -3.55 -12.92 -11.20
C GLY A 95 -4.88 -12.21 -11.48
N ILE A 96 -4.93 -10.88 -11.46
CA ILE A 96 -6.18 -10.14 -11.65
C ILE A 96 -6.63 -10.23 -13.10
N LYS A 97 -7.85 -10.73 -13.31
CA LYS A 97 -8.48 -10.89 -14.62
C LYS A 97 -9.04 -9.58 -15.15
N GLY A 98 -9.16 -9.49 -16.48
CA GLY A 98 -9.72 -8.34 -17.20
C GLY A 98 -8.67 -7.51 -17.92
N SER A 99 -8.87 -6.19 -17.97
CA SER A 99 -7.94 -5.22 -18.58
C SER A 99 -7.60 -4.09 -17.61
N TYR A 100 -6.38 -3.58 -17.73
CA TYR A 100 -5.90 -2.38 -17.04
C TYR A 100 -5.59 -1.32 -18.09
N ASN A 101 -6.32 -0.20 -18.08
CA ASN A 101 -6.21 0.85 -19.08
C ASN A 101 -6.30 0.30 -20.54
N GLY A 102 -7.20 -0.68 -20.77
CA GLY A 102 -7.36 -1.33 -22.08
C GLY A 102 -6.30 -2.40 -22.38
N GLN A 103 -5.29 -2.61 -21.54
CA GLN A 103 -4.23 -3.59 -21.74
C GLN A 103 -4.56 -4.92 -21.05
N SER A 104 -4.44 -6.02 -21.79
CA SER A 104 -4.62 -7.38 -21.26
C SER A 104 -3.72 -8.37 -21.98
N VAL A 105 -3.52 -9.53 -21.38
CA VAL A 105 -2.85 -10.68 -21.97
C VAL A 105 -3.73 -11.92 -21.77
N ASN A 106 -3.87 -12.74 -22.81
CA ASN A 106 -4.58 -14.01 -22.72
C ASN A 106 -3.62 -15.11 -22.34
N MET A 107 -3.96 -15.86 -21.30
CA MET A 107 -3.17 -16.99 -20.83
C MET A 107 -4.07 -18.17 -20.47
N ASN A 108 -3.55 -19.39 -20.64
CA ASN A 108 -4.21 -20.58 -20.14
C ASN A 108 -4.12 -20.59 -18.61
N THR A 109 -5.24 -20.82 -17.96
CA THR A 109 -5.36 -20.92 -16.50
C THR A 109 -6.17 -22.15 -16.14
N GLY A 110 -5.81 -22.77 -15.02
CA GLY A 110 -6.59 -23.85 -14.44
C GLY A 110 -7.70 -23.30 -13.57
N GLU A 111 -8.89 -23.81 -13.71
CA GLU A 111 -10.06 -23.40 -12.95
C GLU A 111 -10.70 -24.63 -12.31
N TYR A 112 -11.35 -24.42 -11.16
CA TYR A 112 -12.22 -25.42 -10.56
C TYR A 112 -13.68 -25.01 -10.72
N GLY A 113 -14.48 -25.87 -11.33
CA GLY A 113 -15.91 -25.69 -11.48
C GLY A 113 -16.69 -26.90 -10.96
N ASN A 114 -18.01 -26.91 -11.19
CA ASN A 114 -18.89 -27.98 -10.71
C ASN A 114 -18.55 -29.37 -11.28
N GLY A 115 -17.74 -29.45 -12.35
CA GLY A 115 -17.24 -30.68 -12.97
C GLY A 115 -15.79 -31.03 -12.62
N GLY A 116 -15.15 -30.33 -11.69
CA GLY A 116 -13.75 -30.54 -11.32
C GLY A 116 -12.79 -29.51 -11.95
N TYR A 117 -11.52 -29.89 -12.04
CA TYR A 117 -10.49 -29.08 -12.64
C TYR A 117 -10.57 -29.05 -14.18
N TYR A 118 -10.49 -27.86 -14.78
CA TYR A 118 -10.41 -27.68 -16.24
C TYR A 118 -9.46 -26.52 -16.59
N THR A 119 -8.89 -26.57 -17.78
CA THR A 119 -8.06 -25.49 -18.30
C THR A 119 -8.89 -24.62 -19.23
N THR A 120 -8.79 -23.31 -19.07
CA THR A 120 -9.45 -22.33 -19.93
C THR A 120 -8.48 -21.20 -20.29
N ASN A 121 -8.78 -20.50 -21.40
CA ASN A 121 -8.07 -19.28 -21.77
C ASN A 121 -8.79 -18.09 -21.15
N ALA A 122 -8.09 -17.27 -20.39
CA ALA A 122 -8.63 -16.09 -19.74
C ALA A 122 -7.77 -14.85 -20.00
N GLY A 123 -8.42 -13.69 -20.09
CA GLY A 123 -7.75 -12.39 -20.17
C GLY A 123 -7.34 -11.92 -18.78
N PHE A 124 -6.09 -11.54 -18.63
CA PHE A 124 -5.51 -10.99 -17.39
C PHE A 124 -5.06 -9.56 -17.63
N ARG A 125 -5.15 -8.72 -16.61
CA ARG A 125 -4.66 -7.34 -16.63
C ARG A 125 -3.16 -7.33 -16.90
N LYS A 126 -2.72 -6.37 -17.71
CA LYS A 126 -1.31 -6.15 -18.02
C LYS A 126 -0.92 -4.78 -17.50
N TYR A 127 0.12 -4.72 -16.67
CA TYR A 127 0.57 -3.51 -16.01
C TYR A 127 1.91 -3.02 -16.56
N PRO A 128 2.16 -1.68 -16.54
CA PRO A 128 3.45 -1.12 -16.93
C PRO A 128 4.59 -1.56 -16.01
N SER A 129 4.31 -1.67 -14.70
CA SER A 129 5.28 -2.07 -13.69
C SER A 129 4.64 -2.74 -12.48
N TYR A 130 5.46 -3.15 -11.51
CA TYR A 130 4.99 -3.66 -10.21
C TYR A 130 4.19 -2.61 -9.45
N THR A 131 4.51 -1.33 -9.57
CA THR A 131 3.78 -0.25 -8.88
C THR A 131 2.31 -0.27 -9.24
N GLU A 132 1.96 -0.28 -10.52
CA GLU A 132 0.55 -0.31 -10.95
C GLU A 132 -0.13 -1.62 -10.58
N SER A 133 0.60 -2.74 -10.59
CA SER A 133 0.06 -4.03 -10.15
C SER A 133 -0.32 -4.00 -8.66
N PHE A 134 0.53 -3.46 -7.79
CA PHE A 134 0.24 -3.29 -6.37
C PHE A 134 -0.85 -2.24 -6.13
N GLU A 135 -0.84 -1.12 -6.83
CA GLU A 135 -1.88 -0.09 -6.70
C GLU A 135 -3.26 -0.63 -7.10
N ASP A 136 -3.35 -1.40 -8.17
CA ASP A 136 -4.62 -1.99 -8.61
C ASP A 136 -5.11 -3.07 -7.65
N ASN A 137 -4.21 -3.86 -7.05
CA ASN A 137 -4.58 -4.75 -5.94
C ASN A 137 -5.07 -3.96 -4.72
N GLY A 138 -4.40 -2.87 -4.35
CA GLY A 138 -4.87 -1.96 -3.29
C GLY A 138 -6.26 -1.40 -3.58
N ALA A 139 -6.51 -0.97 -4.81
CA ALA A 139 -7.81 -0.50 -5.27
C ALA A 139 -8.88 -1.60 -5.23
N LEU A 140 -8.53 -2.82 -5.59
CA LEU A 140 -9.42 -3.99 -5.47
C LEU A 140 -9.83 -4.22 -4.02
N LEU A 141 -8.86 -4.19 -3.10
CA LEU A 141 -9.10 -4.45 -1.68
C LEU A 141 -9.87 -3.32 -0.98
N ARG A 142 -9.76 -2.07 -1.46
CA ARG A 142 -10.39 -0.89 -0.82
C ARG A 142 -11.66 -0.43 -1.52
N ASN A 143 -11.66 -0.25 -2.83
CA ASN A 143 -12.67 0.54 -3.54
C ASN A 143 -13.51 -0.26 -4.54
N GLN A 144 -12.92 -1.23 -5.26
CA GLN A 144 -13.60 -1.87 -6.39
C GLN A 144 -14.71 -2.84 -5.97
N MET A 145 -14.64 -3.37 -4.75
CA MET A 145 -15.59 -4.36 -4.21
C MET A 145 -16.38 -3.85 -3.00
N GLY A 146 -16.45 -2.53 -2.79
CA GLY A 146 -17.07 -1.95 -1.60
C GLY A 146 -16.44 -2.50 -0.32
N ASN A 147 -17.25 -2.89 0.66
CA ASN A 147 -16.78 -3.39 1.95
C ASN A 147 -16.40 -4.90 1.95
N TYR A 148 -16.37 -5.57 0.79
CA TYR A 148 -16.15 -7.01 0.73
C TYR A 148 -14.82 -7.42 1.36
N TYR A 149 -13.76 -6.65 1.11
CA TYR A 149 -12.42 -6.87 1.67
C TYR A 149 -12.11 -5.99 2.88
N SER A 150 -13.10 -5.37 3.53
CA SER A 150 -12.89 -4.42 4.64
C SER A 150 -12.07 -4.98 5.81
N GLY A 151 -12.00 -6.29 5.99
CA GLY A 151 -11.12 -6.93 6.96
C GLY A 151 -9.62 -6.76 6.67
N THR A 152 -9.23 -6.37 5.44
CA THR A 152 -7.82 -6.07 5.11
C THR A 152 -7.37 -4.66 5.48
N TRP A 153 -8.31 -3.80 5.89
CA TRP A 153 -8.03 -2.39 6.14
C TRP A 153 -7.40 -2.18 7.52
N VAL A 154 -6.41 -1.32 7.59
CA VAL A 154 -5.63 -1.07 8.82
C VAL A 154 -6.45 -0.51 9.97
N GLU A 155 -7.57 0.18 9.69
CA GLU A 155 -8.51 0.66 10.70
C GLU A 155 -9.45 -0.43 11.24
N ASN A 156 -9.59 -1.56 10.54
CA ASN A 156 -10.52 -2.65 10.86
C ASN A 156 -9.82 -3.92 11.37
N SER A 157 -8.50 -3.96 11.35
CA SER A 157 -7.71 -5.09 11.84
C SER A 157 -6.51 -4.60 12.64
N ASN A 158 -6.16 -5.31 13.71
CA ASN A 158 -5.08 -4.90 14.61
C ASN A 158 -3.69 -5.34 14.13
N ASN A 159 -3.64 -6.28 13.19
CA ASN A 159 -2.41 -6.84 12.63
C ASN A 159 -2.68 -7.58 11.32
N TYR A 160 -1.61 -7.96 10.63
CA TYR A 160 -1.68 -8.69 9.36
C TYR A 160 -2.43 -10.03 9.48
N ALA A 161 -2.33 -10.73 10.61
CA ALA A 161 -2.97 -12.04 10.78
C ALA A 161 -4.50 -11.91 10.85
N GLN A 162 -5.02 -10.87 11.49
CA GLN A 162 -6.45 -10.55 11.43
C GLN A 162 -6.86 -10.07 10.03
N ALA A 163 -6.02 -9.27 9.38
CA ALA A 163 -6.31 -8.76 8.04
C ALA A 163 -6.42 -9.91 7.01
N THR A 164 -5.53 -10.89 7.04
CA THR A 164 -5.61 -12.07 6.17
C THR A 164 -6.82 -12.93 6.48
N GLN A 165 -7.08 -13.21 7.76
CA GLN A 165 -8.17 -14.07 8.21
C GLN A 165 -9.55 -13.46 7.92
N ASN A 166 -9.76 -12.20 8.29
CA ASN A 166 -11.07 -11.53 8.19
C ASN A 166 -11.31 -10.92 6.80
N GLY A 167 -10.23 -10.56 6.11
CA GLY A 167 -10.28 -9.87 4.83
C GLY A 167 -10.16 -10.76 3.61
N LEU A 168 -9.35 -11.81 3.66
CA LEU A 168 -8.98 -12.59 2.47
C LEU A 168 -9.45 -14.04 2.49
N GLN A 169 -9.46 -14.69 3.66
CA GLN A 169 -9.88 -16.10 3.80
C GLN A 169 -11.31 -16.31 3.31
N GLY A 170 -11.50 -17.21 2.34
CA GLY A 170 -12.80 -17.51 1.74
C GLY A 170 -13.40 -16.38 0.89
N LYS A 171 -12.65 -15.28 0.66
CA LYS A 171 -13.06 -14.14 -0.15
C LYS A 171 -12.16 -13.95 -1.36
N TYR A 172 -10.84 -13.87 -1.14
CA TYR A 172 -9.85 -13.73 -2.21
C TYR A 172 -9.56 -15.09 -2.84
N ALA A 173 -9.36 -16.10 -2.02
CA ALA A 173 -9.18 -17.48 -2.44
C ALA A 173 -10.14 -18.41 -1.70
N THR A 174 -10.54 -19.49 -2.36
CA THR A 174 -11.40 -20.54 -1.79
C THR A 174 -10.64 -21.58 -0.97
N ASP A 175 -9.30 -21.57 -1.05
CA ASP A 175 -8.44 -22.44 -0.24
C ASP A 175 -8.65 -22.18 1.25
N PRO A 176 -9.04 -23.18 2.05
CA PRO A 176 -9.27 -23.04 3.49
C PRO A 176 -7.99 -22.70 4.27
N ASN A 177 -6.82 -22.86 3.68
CA ASN A 177 -5.53 -22.53 4.28
C ASN A 177 -4.93 -21.21 3.78
N TYR A 178 -5.63 -20.44 2.94
CA TYR A 178 -5.06 -19.27 2.30
C TYR A 178 -4.48 -18.27 3.31
N ALA A 179 -5.23 -17.87 4.33
CA ALA A 179 -4.73 -16.96 5.37
C ALA A 179 -3.52 -17.55 6.12
N LYS A 180 -3.53 -18.85 6.42
CA LYS A 180 -2.41 -19.54 7.07
C LYS A 180 -1.16 -19.50 6.19
N THR A 181 -1.30 -19.73 4.88
CA THR A 181 -0.21 -19.66 3.91
C THR A 181 0.38 -18.26 3.86
N LEU A 182 -0.45 -17.21 3.74
CA LEU A 182 0.02 -15.83 3.74
C LEU A 182 0.75 -15.48 5.04
N ASN A 183 0.18 -15.84 6.20
CA ASN A 183 0.79 -15.58 7.50
C ASN A 183 2.14 -16.29 7.67
N SER A 184 2.27 -17.52 7.15
CA SER A 184 3.55 -18.23 7.14
C SER A 184 4.59 -17.52 6.27
N VAL A 185 4.20 -17.05 5.08
CA VAL A 185 5.08 -16.28 4.20
C VAL A 185 5.53 -14.98 4.86
N ILE A 186 4.60 -14.26 5.50
CA ILE A 186 4.93 -13.01 6.23
C ILE A 186 5.94 -13.29 7.33
N ALA A 187 5.67 -14.27 8.20
CA ALA A 187 6.53 -14.57 9.34
C ALA A 187 7.92 -15.09 8.91
N THR A 188 7.97 -15.97 7.91
CA THR A 188 9.24 -16.56 7.43
C THR A 188 10.15 -15.50 6.82
N ASN A 189 9.59 -14.50 6.14
CA ASN A 189 10.36 -13.47 5.44
C ASN A 189 10.47 -12.15 6.22
N GLY A 190 9.85 -12.05 7.39
CA GLY A 190 9.85 -10.85 8.21
C GLY A 190 9.23 -9.65 7.48
N PHE A 191 8.13 -9.87 6.73
CA PHE A 191 7.47 -8.80 5.99
C PHE A 191 6.70 -7.84 6.88
N ASP A 192 6.32 -8.26 8.09
CA ASP A 192 5.64 -7.46 9.10
C ASP A 192 6.41 -6.19 9.50
N LYS A 193 7.72 -6.18 9.36
CA LYS A 193 8.55 -4.98 9.57
C LYS A 193 8.22 -3.81 8.63
N TYR A 194 7.50 -4.07 7.52
CA TYR A 194 7.05 -3.05 6.57
C TYR A 194 5.63 -2.58 6.82
N ASP A 195 4.94 -3.16 7.80
CA ASP A 195 3.55 -2.81 8.11
C ASP A 195 3.44 -1.42 8.75
N PRO A 196 2.28 -0.78 8.57
CA PRO A 196 2.01 0.48 9.24
C PRO A 196 1.94 0.28 10.76
N VAL A 197 2.53 1.24 11.48
CA VAL A 197 2.51 1.27 12.95
C VAL A 197 1.37 2.16 13.43
N THR A 198 0.48 1.59 14.25
CA THR A 198 -0.58 2.34 14.93
C THR A 198 -0.12 2.76 16.31
N GLN A 199 -0.23 4.05 16.61
CA GLN A 199 0.09 4.64 17.91
C GLN A 199 -1.16 5.34 18.47
N VAL A 200 -1.63 4.90 19.64
CA VAL A 200 -2.69 5.58 20.39
C VAL A 200 -2.06 6.72 21.19
N VAL A 201 -2.63 7.90 21.08
CA VAL A 201 -2.16 9.14 21.72
C VAL A 201 -3.33 9.95 22.27
N ASN A 202 -3.04 11.04 22.95
CA ASN A 202 -4.00 12.06 23.34
C ASN A 202 -3.30 13.42 23.24
N GLU A 203 -3.27 13.99 22.03
CA GLU A 203 -2.48 15.18 21.72
C GLU A 203 -3.36 16.29 21.16
N ASN A 204 -3.29 17.48 21.73
CA ASN A 204 -3.86 18.67 21.11
C ASN A 204 -2.89 19.23 20.07
N ARG A 205 -3.38 19.40 18.86
CA ARG A 205 -2.59 19.88 17.72
C ARG A 205 -3.31 21.03 17.01
N THR A 206 -2.55 21.96 16.50
CA THR A 206 -3.07 23.04 15.67
C THR A 206 -2.81 22.75 14.19
N VAL A 207 -3.85 22.88 13.37
CA VAL A 207 -3.77 22.71 11.92
C VAL A 207 -3.02 23.91 11.32
N ALA A 208 -1.92 23.67 10.64
CA ALA A 208 -1.10 24.69 9.98
C ALA A 208 -1.44 24.84 8.49
N GLN A 209 -2.04 23.83 7.88
CA GLN A 209 -2.47 23.83 6.48
C GLN A 209 -3.87 23.26 6.36
N THR A 210 -4.74 23.95 5.62
CA THR A 210 -6.07 23.42 5.31
C THR A 210 -5.95 22.07 4.60
N THR A 211 -6.63 21.05 5.11
CA THR A 211 -6.53 19.68 4.61
C THR A 211 -7.88 18.96 4.64
N PRO A 212 -8.18 18.05 3.71
CA PRO A 212 -9.37 17.23 3.78
C PRO A 212 -9.34 16.31 5.00
N VAL A 213 -10.49 16.12 5.63
CA VAL A 213 -10.73 15.07 6.62
C VAL A 213 -11.36 13.89 5.91
N MET A 214 -10.68 12.75 5.94
CA MET A 214 -11.09 11.54 5.23
C MET A 214 -11.82 10.57 6.16
N SER A 215 -12.77 9.80 5.64
CA SER A 215 -13.47 8.76 6.41
C SER A 215 -12.56 7.60 6.85
N ALA A 216 -11.40 7.42 6.20
CA ALA A 216 -10.44 6.35 6.42
C ALA A 216 -8.99 6.88 6.34
N PRO A 217 -7.99 6.16 6.89
CA PRO A 217 -6.59 6.56 6.86
C PRO A 217 -5.92 6.30 5.49
N VAL A 218 -6.50 6.84 4.43
CA VAL A 218 -6.09 6.64 3.04
C VAL A 218 -5.63 7.93 2.39
N ASP A 219 -5.11 7.82 1.17
CA ASP A 219 -4.85 9.00 0.36
C ASP A 219 -6.15 9.70 -0.05
N PRO A 220 -6.21 11.05 -0.04
CA PRO A 220 -7.42 11.78 -0.45
C PRO A 220 -7.93 11.44 -1.85
N SER A 221 -7.06 11.02 -2.77
CA SER A 221 -7.45 10.65 -4.13
C SER A 221 -8.27 9.36 -4.22
N VAL A 222 -8.25 8.53 -3.16
CA VAL A 222 -8.93 7.22 -3.16
C VAL A 222 -9.95 7.05 -2.02
N GLY A 223 -10.05 8.03 -1.13
CA GLY A 223 -10.97 8.01 0.01
C GLY A 223 -12.17 8.93 -0.17
N THR A 224 -13.08 8.88 0.80
CA THR A 224 -14.23 9.79 0.90
C THR A 224 -13.90 10.91 1.88
N GLN A 225 -13.94 12.14 1.40
CA GLN A 225 -13.85 13.32 2.27
C GLN A 225 -15.15 13.48 3.05
N VAL A 226 -15.03 13.65 4.37
CA VAL A 226 -16.16 13.83 5.28
C VAL A 226 -16.21 15.24 5.88
N ASP A 227 -15.06 15.94 5.90
CA ASP A 227 -14.95 17.31 6.44
C ASP A 227 -13.70 17.98 5.88
N THR A 228 -13.42 19.21 6.34
CA THR A 228 -12.20 19.98 6.07
C THR A 228 -11.65 20.57 7.35
N ALA A 229 -10.45 20.20 7.73
CA ALA A 229 -9.71 20.84 8.82
C ALA A 229 -9.04 22.13 8.31
N ARG A 230 -9.29 23.27 9.00
CA ARG A 230 -8.84 24.61 8.57
C ARG A 230 -7.64 25.07 9.36
N VAL A 231 -6.84 25.91 8.74
CA VAL A 231 -5.70 26.61 9.40
C VAL A 231 -6.17 27.28 10.70
N GLY A 232 -5.39 27.09 11.77
CA GLY A 232 -5.68 27.61 13.10
C GLY A 232 -6.65 26.78 13.93
N GLN A 233 -7.29 25.76 13.34
CA GLN A 233 -8.17 24.87 14.07
C GLN A 233 -7.39 24.03 15.06
N ASN A 234 -7.83 23.97 16.32
CA ASN A 234 -7.32 23.06 17.32
C ASN A 234 -8.12 21.76 17.28
N VAL A 235 -7.41 20.63 17.21
CA VAL A 235 -8.00 19.31 17.17
C VAL A 235 -7.29 18.40 18.18
N ASN A 236 -8.04 17.44 18.72
CA ASN A 236 -7.45 16.40 19.56
C ASN A 236 -7.14 15.17 18.69
N VAL A 237 -5.87 14.81 18.61
CA VAL A 237 -5.41 13.59 17.93
C VAL A 237 -5.42 12.43 18.92
N THR A 238 -6.17 11.38 18.63
CA THR A 238 -6.25 10.19 19.47
C THR A 238 -5.52 8.99 18.91
N LYS A 239 -5.14 9.03 17.62
CA LYS A 239 -4.43 7.93 16.97
C LYS A 239 -3.60 8.44 15.80
N TYR A 240 -2.41 7.87 15.64
CA TYR A 240 -1.62 7.96 14.41
C TYR A 240 -1.50 6.58 13.76
N ILE A 241 -1.47 6.56 12.43
CA ILE A 241 -0.99 5.44 11.61
C ILE A 241 0.17 5.94 10.79
N THR A 242 1.34 5.33 10.97
CA THR A 242 2.57 5.69 10.23
C THR A 242 2.96 4.54 9.33
N TYR A 243 3.02 4.79 8.03
CA TYR A 243 3.45 3.84 7.01
C TYR A 243 4.97 3.87 6.84
N ASN A 244 5.54 2.78 6.34
CA ASN A 244 7.00 2.62 6.23
C ASN A 244 7.67 3.62 5.27
N ASN A 245 6.91 4.23 4.35
CA ASN A 245 7.38 5.34 3.49
C ASN A 245 7.29 6.73 4.15
N GLY A 246 7.00 6.80 5.44
CA GLY A 246 6.91 8.05 6.20
C GLY A 246 5.54 8.75 6.13
N VAL A 247 4.60 8.25 5.32
CA VAL A 247 3.22 8.79 5.33
C VAL A 247 2.60 8.55 6.69
N LYS A 248 2.11 9.63 7.32
CA LYS A 248 1.49 9.58 8.65
C LYS A 248 0.09 10.16 8.59
N ARG A 249 -0.90 9.38 9.05
CA ARG A 249 -2.31 9.78 9.16
C ARG A 249 -2.66 9.98 10.62
N ALA A 250 -3.44 11.03 10.93
CA ALA A 250 -3.88 11.36 12.28
C ALA A 250 -5.40 11.30 12.36
N PHE A 251 -5.94 10.58 13.35
CA PHE A 251 -7.37 10.56 13.64
C PHE A 251 -7.73 11.69 14.61
N ILE A 252 -8.65 12.56 14.21
CA ILE A 252 -9.03 13.79 14.91
C ILE A 252 -10.48 13.75 15.46
N GLY A 253 -11.01 12.53 15.66
CA GLY A 253 -12.36 12.34 16.22
C GLY A 253 -13.41 12.08 15.15
N ASN A 254 -13.55 12.93 14.14
CA ASN A 254 -14.52 12.80 13.05
C ASN A 254 -13.93 12.21 11.76
N GLY A 255 -12.61 11.97 11.72
CA GLY A 255 -11.95 11.38 10.56
C GLY A 255 -10.44 11.51 10.60
N TRP A 256 -9.81 11.25 9.46
CA TRP A 256 -8.37 11.14 9.30
C TRP A 256 -7.83 12.28 8.44
N ILE A 257 -6.72 12.89 8.87
CA ILE A 257 -5.99 13.88 8.10
C ILE A 257 -4.54 13.47 7.87
N ASN A 258 -3.87 14.10 6.90
CA ASN A 258 -2.44 13.99 6.77
C ASN A 258 -1.76 14.74 7.94
N ALA A 259 -0.91 14.04 8.71
CA ALA A 259 -0.25 14.63 9.87
C ALA A 259 0.74 15.76 9.52
N LEU A 260 1.15 15.87 8.26
CA LEU A 260 1.94 17.01 7.75
C LEU A 260 1.16 18.33 7.79
N ALA A 261 -0.17 18.29 7.92
CA ALA A 261 -0.99 19.48 8.06
C ALA A 261 -0.86 20.17 9.43
N PHE A 262 -0.21 19.53 10.41
CA PHE A 262 0.02 20.14 11.72
C PHE A 262 1.26 21.05 11.75
N SER A 263 1.24 22.04 12.64
CA SER A 263 2.43 22.78 13.02
C SER A 263 3.49 21.85 13.60
N PRO A 264 4.79 22.09 13.37
CA PRO A 264 5.85 21.40 14.09
C PRO A 264 5.61 21.50 15.61
N ILE A 265 5.94 20.43 16.34
CA ILE A 265 5.95 20.50 17.82
C ILE A 265 7.13 21.39 18.18
N THR A 266 6.86 22.65 18.58
CA THR A 266 7.84 23.45 19.28
C THR A 266 7.89 22.91 20.71
N ASN A 267 8.94 22.17 21.06
CA ASN A 267 9.24 21.84 22.44
C ASN A 267 9.60 23.16 23.15
N ASN A 268 8.59 23.88 23.64
CA ASN A 268 8.78 24.91 24.64
C ASN A 268 9.14 24.18 25.95
N THR A 269 10.39 23.85 26.11
CA THR A 269 10.98 23.67 27.44
C THR A 269 10.95 25.07 28.04
N THR A 270 9.91 25.37 28.79
CA THR A 270 9.88 26.55 29.66
C THR A 270 10.94 26.31 30.73
N ALA A 271 12.15 26.71 30.42
CA ALA A 271 13.12 26.96 31.46
C ALA A 271 12.60 28.18 32.22
N ASN A 272 11.97 27.92 33.38
CA ASN A 272 11.84 28.91 34.42
C ASN A 272 13.26 29.31 34.85
N ASN A 273 13.73 30.46 34.33
CA ASN A 273 14.88 31.13 34.87
C ASN A 273 14.45 32.47 35.44
N ALA A 274 14.59 32.52 36.72
CA ALA A 274 14.37 33.64 37.57
C ALA A 274 15.21 34.86 37.10
N THR A 275 14.57 36.00 37.23
CA THR A 275 15.03 37.36 37.32
C THR A 275 16.52 37.55 37.69
N ALA A 276 17.25 38.18 36.78
CA ALA A 276 18.35 39.05 37.18
C ALA A 276 18.38 40.26 36.23
N ASN A 277 17.98 41.37 36.82
CA ASN A 277 18.03 42.73 36.35
C ASN A 277 19.48 43.18 36.30
N THR A 278 19.98 43.72 35.18
CA THR A 278 20.98 44.80 35.16
C THR A 278 20.99 45.53 33.85
N ASN A 279 20.80 46.84 33.96
CA ASN A 279 21.00 47.90 32.98
C ASN A 279 22.39 47.84 32.34
N ASN A 280 22.53 48.14 31.06
CA ASN A 280 23.19 49.39 30.59
C ASN A 280 23.28 49.52 29.09
N SER A 281 22.83 50.62 28.66
CA SER A 281 23.18 51.61 27.62
C SER A 281 24.17 51.28 26.49
N ASN A 282 23.73 51.74 25.35
CA ASN A 282 24.41 52.55 24.32
C ASN A 282 24.95 51.89 23.06
N LYS A 283 24.32 52.32 21.99
CA LYS A 283 24.84 53.18 20.91
C LYS A 283 25.31 52.51 19.61
N GLN A 284 24.60 52.86 18.61
CA GLN A 284 24.94 53.55 17.34
C GLN A 284 25.19 52.71 16.08
N THR A 285 24.23 52.88 15.21
CA THR A 285 24.25 53.19 13.75
C THR A 285 25.37 52.63 12.89
N THR A 286 25.03 51.95 11.83
CA THR A 286 25.30 52.42 10.44
C THR A 286 24.44 51.72 9.41
N THR A 287 23.86 52.51 8.57
CA THR A 287 23.09 52.25 7.35
C THR A 287 24.02 51.79 6.23
N THR A 288 23.62 50.83 5.41
CA THR A 288 23.91 50.89 3.98
C THR A 288 22.86 50.10 3.18
N ASN A 289 22.29 50.81 2.24
CA ASN A 289 21.44 50.38 1.12
C ASN A 289 22.15 49.36 0.22
N ASN A 290 21.38 48.42 -0.39
CA ASN A 290 21.26 48.36 -1.85
C ASN A 290 20.26 47.28 -2.27
N GLN A 291 19.20 47.71 -2.83
CA GLN A 291 18.72 47.57 -4.22
C GLN A 291 18.24 46.18 -4.68
N ALA A 292 16.96 46.21 -5.01
CA ALA A 292 16.12 45.22 -5.59
C ALA A 292 16.60 44.66 -6.94
N SER A 293 16.33 43.39 -7.18
CA SER A 293 16.19 42.84 -8.52
C SER A 293 14.92 42.00 -8.58
N GLN A 294 13.99 42.38 -9.44
CA GLN A 294 12.75 41.70 -9.74
C GLN A 294 13.01 40.44 -10.61
N PRO A 295 12.25 39.37 -10.48
CA PRO A 295 12.30 38.26 -11.44
C PRO A 295 11.34 38.48 -12.61
N VAL A 296 11.85 38.17 -13.77
CA VAL A 296 11.23 38.15 -15.10
C VAL A 296 10.12 37.12 -15.16
N LYS A 297 8.93 37.49 -15.67
CA LYS A 297 7.81 36.63 -16.01
C LYS A 297 8.08 35.92 -17.34
N THR A 298 7.98 34.59 -17.36
CA THR A 298 7.87 33.78 -18.57
C THR A 298 6.45 33.21 -18.66
N PRO A 299 5.81 33.21 -19.85
CA PRO A 299 4.40 32.83 -19.99
C PRO A 299 4.19 31.31 -19.95
N VAL A 300 3.18 30.88 -19.20
CA VAL A 300 2.71 29.49 -19.13
C VAL A 300 1.79 29.23 -20.30
N ALA A 301 2.11 28.22 -21.10
CA ALA A 301 1.25 27.67 -22.14
C ALA A 301 0.14 26.82 -21.47
N GLN A 302 -1.11 27.17 -21.77
CA GLN A 302 -2.28 26.37 -21.38
C GLN A 302 -2.36 25.13 -22.24
N THR A 303 -2.25 23.96 -21.60
CA THR A 303 -2.62 22.67 -22.21
C THR A 303 -4.04 22.31 -21.77
N GLN A 304 -4.95 22.26 -22.73
CA GLN A 304 -6.33 21.82 -22.52
C GLN A 304 -6.33 20.34 -22.12
N GLN A 305 -6.90 20.05 -20.94
CA GLN A 305 -7.21 18.68 -20.52
C GLN A 305 -8.48 18.20 -21.21
N ALA A 306 -8.35 17.08 -21.90
CA ALA A 306 -9.48 16.33 -22.45
C ALA A 306 -10.24 15.62 -21.32
N GLN A 307 -11.54 15.82 -21.28
CA GLN A 307 -12.49 15.22 -20.33
C GLN A 307 -12.63 13.70 -20.59
N PRO A 308 -12.63 12.82 -19.58
CA PRO A 308 -12.88 11.39 -19.78
C PRO A 308 -14.36 11.14 -20.11
N GLN A 309 -14.61 10.44 -21.21
CA GLN A 309 -15.93 9.94 -21.59
C GLN A 309 -16.35 8.78 -20.66
N ALA A 310 -17.61 8.82 -20.24
CA ALA A 310 -18.25 7.77 -19.44
C ALA A 310 -18.35 6.44 -20.23
N PRO A 311 -18.25 5.27 -19.58
CA PRO A 311 -18.37 3.98 -20.25
C PRO A 311 -19.80 3.70 -20.68
N ALA A 312 -19.96 3.25 -21.91
CA ALA A 312 -21.23 2.87 -22.52
C ALA A 312 -21.87 1.66 -21.79
N ALA A 313 -23.18 1.70 -21.67
CA ALA A 313 -23.99 0.63 -21.08
C ALA A 313 -23.98 -0.65 -21.96
N PRO A 314 -24.07 -1.86 -21.36
CA PRO A 314 -24.08 -3.11 -22.12
C PRO A 314 -25.42 -3.30 -22.84
N VAL A 315 -25.34 -3.62 -24.11
CA VAL A 315 -26.45 -4.03 -24.96
C VAL A 315 -26.95 -5.41 -24.51
N LYS A 316 -28.27 -5.52 -24.35
CA LYS A 316 -28.95 -6.80 -24.08
C LYS A 316 -28.97 -7.67 -25.33
N ALA A 317 -28.62 -8.91 -25.20
CA ALA A 317 -29.10 -10.05 -25.97
C ALA A 317 -29.59 -11.12 -25.01
#